data_ed1e03844f88cf2e37a90ef79fff2770
#
_entry.id   ed1e03844f88cf2e37a90ef79fff2770
#
_cell.length_a   1.000
_cell.length_b   1.000
_cell.length_c   1.000
_cell.angle_alpha   90.00
_cell.angle_beta   90.00
_cell.angle_gamma   90.00
#
_symmetry.space_group_name_H-M   'P 1'
#
loop_
_entity.id
_entity.type
_entity.pdbx_description
1 polymer ?
#
loop_
_entity_poly.entity_id
_entity_poly.type
_entity_poly.pdbx_seq_one_letter_code
_entity_poly.pdbx_strand_id
1 'polypeptide(L)'
;MNIPNSIIKEKLKNVYFIWGRGKTTIANRLKDEYCFYIYGTDESRNRQMNLANPVDQPYMCRDYYKEYGVKTFWELPKEVIAEREKHFVEEMTPMMIAELIQLSTLHKVIICEGDIDYYAVAPVATNIVHLTNQSTTFDWFDRPDHENIRDIVAKRTDLSDEEKQRIIDHAYECVTPDESSGTDWVAELGLKNIIWNDHTSIDMTTTDVADYFGFVKQVKNDY
;
A
#
# COMPACT_ATOMS: atom_id res chain seq x y z
N MET A 1 23.64 -13.37 -0.74
CA MET A 1 23.15 -14.76 -0.96
C MET A 1 21.69 -14.65 -1.40
N ASN A 2 21.36 -14.99 -2.66
CA ASN A 2 19.97 -14.93 -3.11
C ASN A 2 19.22 -16.16 -2.61
N ILE A 3 18.21 -15.95 -1.78
CA ILE A 3 17.30 -17.02 -1.33
C ILE A 3 16.36 -17.35 -2.50
N PRO A 4 16.22 -18.63 -2.90
CA PRO A 4 15.30 -19.00 -3.98
C PRO A 4 13.86 -18.59 -3.67
N ASN A 5 13.13 -18.10 -4.68
CA ASN A 5 11.73 -17.67 -4.56
C ASN A 5 10.83 -18.78 -3.99
N SER A 6 11.09 -20.05 -4.30
CA SER A 6 10.32 -21.17 -3.76
C SER A 6 10.41 -21.29 -2.23
N ILE A 7 11.56 -20.95 -1.65
CA ILE A 7 11.74 -20.95 -0.19
C ILE A 7 10.97 -19.80 0.43
N ILE A 8 11.05 -18.58 -0.15
CA ILE A 8 10.30 -17.42 0.32
C ILE A 8 8.81 -17.71 0.23
N LYS A 9 8.35 -18.26 -0.90
CA LYS A 9 6.94 -18.62 -1.12
C LYS A 9 6.41 -19.60 -0.07
N GLU A 10 7.19 -20.63 0.28
CA GLU A 10 6.81 -21.57 1.35
C GLU A 10 6.72 -20.87 2.71
N LYS A 11 7.60 -19.91 2.99
CA LYS A 11 7.56 -19.12 4.24
C LYS A 11 6.38 -18.17 4.31
N LEU A 12 5.90 -17.67 3.17
CA LEU A 12 4.79 -16.73 3.07
C LEU A 12 3.44 -17.40 2.78
N LYS A 13 3.32 -18.73 2.88
CA LYS A 13 2.10 -19.46 2.53
C LYS A 13 0.86 -19.09 3.34
N ASN A 14 1.03 -18.53 4.53
CA ASN A 14 -0.04 -18.03 5.40
C ASN A 14 -0.16 -16.49 5.37
N VAL A 15 0.48 -15.84 4.40
CA VAL A 15 0.33 -14.42 4.13
C VAL A 15 -0.59 -14.25 2.91
N TYR A 16 -1.60 -13.40 3.06
CA TYR A 16 -2.66 -13.14 2.09
C TYR A 16 -2.59 -11.67 1.69
N PHE A 17 -2.24 -11.40 0.46
CA PHE A 17 -2.04 -10.06 -0.06
C PHE A 17 -3.35 -9.53 -0.65
N ILE A 18 -3.78 -8.37 -0.18
CA ILE A 18 -4.94 -7.64 -0.72
C ILE A 18 -4.42 -6.36 -1.35
N TRP A 19 -4.56 -6.25 -2.68
CA TRP A 19 -4.11 -5.12 -3.47
C TRP A 19 -5.28 -4.35 -4.07
N GLY A 20 -5.04 -3.13 -4.51
CA GLY A 20 -6.05 -2.32 -5.19
C GLY A 20 -6.85 -1.42 -4.25
N ARG A 21 -8.03 -1.01 -4.71
CA ARG A 21 -8.85 0.00 -4.02
C ARG A 21 -9.71 -0.60 -2.91
N GLY A 22 -9.74 0.09 -1.76
CA GLY A 22 -10.51 -0.35 -0.59
C GLY A 22 -9.85 -1.46 0.22
N LYS A 23 -8.59 -1.81 -0.10
CA LYS A 23 -7.80 -2.85 0.58
C LYS A 23 -7.81 -2.72 2.10
N THR A 24 -7.55 -1.53 2.64
CA THR A 24 -7.52 -1.27 4.09
C THR A 24 -8.88 -1.51 4.76
N THR A 25 -9.96 -1.08 4.12
CA THR A 25 -11.34 -1.28 4.63
C THR A 25 -11.67 -2.78 4.71
N ILE A 26 -11.37 -3.53 3.65
CA ILE A 26 -11.62 -4.97 3.60
C ILE A 26 -10.71 -5.72 4.58
N ALA A 27 -9.43 -5.36 4.67
CA ALA A 27 -8.51 -5.97 5.63
C ALA A 27 -8.97 -5.76 7.08
N ASN A 28 -9.39 -4.54 7.44
CA ASN A 28 -9.93 -4.27 8.77
C ASN A 28 -11.22 -5.05 9.05
N ARG A 29 -12.10 -5.20 8.07
CA ARG A 29 -13.30 -6.01 8.21
C ARG A 29 -12.97 -7.48 8.43
N LEU A 30 -12.00 -8.04 7.70
CA LEU A 30 -11.51 -9.41 7.91
C LEU A 30 -10.88 -9.58 9.30
N LYS A 31 -10.13 -8.58 9.79
CA LYS A 31 -9.61 -8.59 11.16
C LYS A 31 -10.73 -8.70 12.19
N ASP A 32 -11.78 -7.87 12.05
CA ASP A 32 -12.88 -7.84 13.01
C ASP A 32 -13.70 -9.15 13.00
N GLU A 33 -13.91 -9.73 11.82
CA GLU A 33 -14.73 -10.93 11.65
C GLU A 33 -13.99 -12.24 11.95
N TYR A 34 -12.68 -12.31 11.63
CA TYR A 34 -11.89 -13.54 11.71
C TYR A 34 -10.76 -13.48 12.73
N CYS A 35 -10.50 -12.33 13.36
CA CYS A 35 -9.39 -12.10 14.28
C CYS A 35 -8.01 -12.34 13.65
N PHE A 36 -7.84 -12.01 12.36
CA PHE A 36 -6.56 -12.13 11.66
C PHE A 36 -5.59 -11.01 12.03
N TYR A 37 -4.31 -11.29 11.89
CA TYR A 37 -3.28 -10.25 12.01
C TYR A 37 -3.24 -9.42 10.73
N ILE A 38 -3.25 -8.09 10.87
CA ILE A 38 -3.10 -7.19 9.73
C ILE A 38 -1.69 -6.64 9.71
N TYR A 39 -1.06 -6.73 8.56
CA TYR A 39 0.19 -6.09 8.24
C TYR A 39 -0.08 -4.96 7.24
N GLY A 40 -0.21 -3.73 7.76
CA GLY A 40 -0.32 -2.53 6.94
C GLY A 40 1.05 -2.06 6.47
N THR A 41 1.24 -1.88 5.17
CA THR A 41 2.52 -1.42 4.63
C THR A 41 2.80 0.02 5.02
N ASP A 42 1.76 0.86 5.10
CA ASP A 42 1.89 2.26 5.53
C ASP A 42 2.38 2.38 6.98
N GLU A 43 1.86 1.54 7.87
CA GLU A 43 2.32 1.49 9.26
C GLU A 43 3.76 0.93 9.36
N SER A 44 4.10 -0.04 8.52
CA SER A 44 5.44 -0.63 8.51
C SER A 44 6.50 0.33 7.95
N ARG A 45 6.10 1.25 7.06
CA ARG A 45 6.98 2.23 6.41
C ARG A 45 7.86 2.98 7.42
N ASN A 46 7.28 3.49 8.50
CA ASN A 46 8.04 4.20 9.54
C ASN A 46 9.04 3.29 10.25
N ARG A 47 8.68 2.03 10.51
CA ARG A 47 9.59 1.06 11.11
C ARG A 47 10.76 0.75 10.18
N GLN A 48 10.47 0.51 8.91
CA GLN A 48 11.47 0.21 7.88
C GLN A 48 12.42 1.40 7.66
N MET A 49 11.90 2.62 7.62
CA MET A 49 12.75 3.83 7.54
C MET A 49 13.72 3.94 8.71
N ASN A 50 13.29 3.60 9.93
CA ASN A 50 14.18 3.62 11.11
C ASN A 50 15.25 2.52 11.09
N LEU A 51 15.07 1.47 10.30
CA LEU A 51 16.01 0.35 10.14
C LEU A 51 16.90 0.52 8.90
N ALA A 52 16.51 1.39 7.98
CA ALA A 52 17.23 1.62 6.73
C ALA A 52 18.64 2.17 6.99
N ASN A 53 19.58 1.74 6.15
CA ASN A 53 20.93 2.30 6.15
C ASN A 53 21.28 2.83 4.74
N PRO A 54 22.11 3.88 4.66
CA PRO A 54 22.36 4.56 3.38
C PRO A 54 23.18 3.76 2.36
N VAL A 55 23.75 2.61 2.75
CA VAL A 55 24.49 1.72 1.85
C VAL A 55 23.52 0.81 1.08
N ASP A 56 22.56 0.22 1.78
CA ASP A 56 21.64 -0.75 1.22
C ASP A 56 20.29 -0.11 0.78
N GLN A 57 19.91 1.00 1.45
CA GLN A 57 18.67 1.73 1.18
C GLN A 57 18.95 3.24 0.98
N PRO A 58 19.70 3.62 -0.07
CA PRO A 58 20.08 5.00 -0.29
C PRO A 58 18.90 5.93 -0.53
N TYR A 59 17.84 5.49 -1.20
CA TYR A 59 16.66 6.31 -1.48
C TYR A 59 15.77 6.48 -0.24
N MET A 60 15.62 5.46 0.61
CA MET A 60 14.91 5.58 1.89
C MET A 60 15.62 6.55 2.84
N CYS A 61 16.95 6.63 2.77
CA CYS A 61 17.78 7.50 3.64
C CYS A 61 18.04 8.89 3.07
N ARG A 62 17.62 9.17 1.83
CA ARG A 62 17.88 10.44 1.14
C ARG A 62 17.01 11.56 1.70
N ASP A 63 17.62 12.68 2.07
CA ASP A 63 16.90 13.87 2.52
C ASP A 63 16.53 14.77 1.34
N TYR A 64 15.47 14.41 0.66
CA TYR A 64 14.94 15.15 -0.48
C TYR A 64 14.57 16.60 -0.13
N TYR A 65 14.03 16.84 1.07
CA TYR A 65 13.64 18.19 1.48
C TYR A 65 14.83 19.13 1.58
N LYS A 66 15.91 18.65 2.15
CA LYS A 66 17.16 19.42 2.24
C LYS A 66 17.81 19.62 0.87
N GLU A 67 17.82 18.58 0.05
CA GLU A 67 18.46 18.62 -1.28
C GLU A 67 17.78 19.61 -2.23
N TYR A 68 16.44 19.62 -2.23
CA TYR A 68 15.65 20.51 -3.09
C TYR A 68 15.28 21.84 -2.42
N GLY A 69 15.62 22.05 -1.14
CA GLY A 69 15.30 23.26 -0.40
C GLY A 69 13.81 23.50 -0.15
N VAL A 70 13.03 22.40 -0.14
CA VAL A 70 11.57 22.44 0.06
C VAL A 70 11.18 22.01 1.45
N LYS A 71 9.95 22.30 1.88
CA LYS A 71 9.46 21.99 3.22
C LYS A 71 8.42 20.89 3.26
N THR A 72 7.78 20.59 2.12
CA THR A 72 6.77 19.55 2.02
C THR A 72 7.02 18.66 0.81
N PHE A 73 6.49 17.44 0.88
CA PHE A 73 6.55 16.46 -0.20
C PHE A 73 5.99 17.02 -1.52
N TRP A 74 4.90 17.78 -1.45
CA TRP A 74 4.19 18.31 -2.61
C TRP A 74 4.86 19.55 -3.26
N GLU A 75 5.98 20.02 -2.70
CA GLU A 75 6.83 21.04 -3.33
C GLU A 75 7.95 20.43 -4.19
N LEU A 76 8.14 19.09 -4.11
CA LEU A 76 9.12 18.40 -4.96
C LEU A 76 8.63 18.35 -6.42
N PRO A 77 9.53 18.39 -7.42
CA PRO A 77 9.16 18.16 -8.81
C PRO A 77 8.47 16.80 -9.01
N LYS A 78 7.50 16.73 -9.92
CA LYS A 78 6.70 15.52 -10.18
C LYS A 78 7.56 14.29 -10.49
N GLU A 79 8.61 14.48 -11.28
CA GLU A 79 9.54 13.41 -11.64
C GLU A 79 10.32 12.90 -10.43
N VAL A 80 10.68 13.80 -9.51
CA VAL A 80 11.37 13.46 -8.26
C VAL A 80 10.46 12.71 -7.31
N ILE A 81 9.18 13.12 -7.23
CA ILE A 81 8.16 12.38 -6.47
C ILE A 81 8.02 10.97 -7.01
N ALA A 82 7.86 10.81 -8.32
CA ALA A 82 7.70 9.50 -8.96
C ALA A 82 8.94 8.60 -8.77
N GLU A 83 10.15 9.15 -8.99
CA GLU A 83 11.41 8.44 -8.76
C GLU A 83 11.56 8.01 -7.30
N ARG A 84 11.29 8.92 -6.37
CA ARG A 84 11.35 8.66 -4.93
C ARG A 84 10.42 7.54 -4.51
N GLU A 85 9.14 7.61 -4.88
CA GLU A 85 8.17 6.59 -4.49
C GLU A 85 8.52 5.23 -5.08
N LYS A 86 8.92 5.18 -6.34
CA LYS A 86 9.38 3.94 -6.99
C LYS A 86 10.53 3.29 -6.22
N HIS A 87 11.63 4.00 -6.06
CA HIS A 87 12.82 3.43 -5.42
C HIS A 87 12.61 3.18 -3.92
N PHE A 88 11.80 4.02 -3.25
CA PHE A 88 11.43 3.77 -1.87
C PHE A 88 10.72 2.42 -1.71
N VAL A 89 9.75 2.12 -2.57
CA VAL A 89 9.01 0.85 -2.55
C VAL A 89 9.93 -0.32 -2.91
N GLU A 90 10.82 -0.16 -3.89
CA GLU A 90 11.81 -1.17 -4.28
C GLU A 90 12.75 -1.53 -3.11
N GLU A 91 13.24 -0.53 -2.36
CA GLU A 91 14.13 -0.75 -1.21
C GLU A 91 13.40 -1.29 0.02
N MET A 92 12.17 -0.84 0.25
CA MET A 92 11.35 -1.25 1.38
C MET A 92 10.83 -2.69 1.25
N THR A 93 10.47 -3.13 0.05
CA THR A 93 9.83 -4.43 -0.17
C THR A 93 10.63 -5.63 0.36
N PRO A 94 11.96 -5.75 0.13
CA PRO A 94 12.74 -6.84 0.72
C PRO A 94 12.73 -6.85 2.24
N MET A 95 12.73 -5.68 2.87
CA MET A 95 12.66 -5.54 4.33
C MET A 95 11.30 -6.01 4.86
N MET A 96 10.21 -5.64 4.17
CA MET A 96 8.85 -6.09 4.50
C MET A 96 8.70 -7.60 4.33
N ILE A 97 9.24 -8.18 3.26
CA ILE A 97 9.24 -9.65 3.04
C ILE A 97 9.95 -10.35 4.20
N ALA A 98 11.10 -9.82 4.65
CA ALA A 98 11.83 -10.38 5.78
C ALA A 98 11.01 -10.29 7.09
N GLU A 99 10.33 -9.18 7.34
CA GLU A 99 9.45 -9.01 8.50
C GLU A 99 8.23 -9.96 8.42
N LEU A 100 7.59 -10.08 7.24
CA LEU A 100 6.48 -11.01 7.03
C LEU A 100 6.89 -12.47 7.23
N ILE A 101 8.09 -12.87 6.83
CA ILE A 101 8.63 -14.21 7.11
C ILE A 101 8.74 -14.46 8.62
N GLN A 102 9.18 -13.49 9.40
CA GLN A 102 9.24 -13.60 10.86
C GLN A 102 7.84 -13.69 11.46
N LEU A 103 6.93 -12.80 11.07
CA LEU A 103 5.55 -12.77 11.54
C LEU A 103 4.77 -14.04 11.16
N SER A 104 5.09 -14.65 10.02
CA SER A 104 4.45 -15.89 9.54
C SER A 104 4.69 -17.08 10.48
N THR A 105 5.71 -17.01 11.32
CA THR A 105 5.96 -18.03 12.37
C THR A 105 5.10 -17.84 13.61
N LEU A 106 4.55 -16.64 13.81
CA LEU A 106 3.80 -16.26 15.00
C LEU A 106 2.28 -16.26 14.78
N HIS A 107 1.85 -16.00 13.55
CA HIS A 107 0.44 -15.84 13.19
C HIS A 107 0.00 -16.90 12.19
N LYS A 108 -1.17 -17.49 12.40
CA LYS A 108 -1.74 -18.51 11.50
C LYS A 108 -2.18 -17.92 10.16
N VAL A 109 -2.67 -16.69 10.18
CA VAL A 109 -3.11 -15.92 9.02
C VAL A 109 -2.64 -14.49 9.18
N ILE A 110 -2.03 -13.95 8.14
CA ILE A 110 -1.61 -12.55 8.03
C ILE A 110 -2.26 -11.98 6.79
N ILE A 111 -3.02 -10.92 6.93
CA ILE A 111 -3.49 -10.11 5.83
C ILE A 111 -2.48 -8.99 5.62
N CYS A 112 -1.85 -8.94 4.46
CA CYS A 112 -0.93 -7.87 4.06
C CYS A 112 -1.65 -6.94 3.08
N GLU A 113 -1.74 -5.66 3.43
CA GLU A 113 -2.39 -4.64 2.61
C GLU A 113 -1.54 -3.37 2.55
N GLY A 114 -1.69 -2.59 1.47
CA GLY A 114 -0.98 -1.34 1.25
C GLY A 114 -0.08 -1.38 0.01
N ASP A 115 0.77 -0.37 -0.13
CA ASP A 115 1.64 -0.23 -1.28
C ASP A 115 2.92 -1.04 -1.11
N ILE A 116 3.26 -1.83 -2.13
CA ILE A 116 4.40 -2.75 -2.17
C ILE A 116 4.84 -2.91 -3.62
N ASP A 117 6.08 -3.31 -3.84
CA ASP A 117 6.51 -3.69 -5.19
C ASP A 117 5.82 -4.99 -5.61
N TYR A 118 4.77 -4.85 -6.41
CA TYR A 118 3.96 -5.96 -6.90
C TYR A 118 4.77 -6.96 -7.74
N TYR A 119 5.72 -6.47 -8.54
CA TYR A 119 6.59 -7.33 -9.36
C TYR A 119 7.56 -8.15 -8.53
N ALA A 120 8.05 -7.61 -7.42
CA ALA A 120 8.90 -8.35 -6.49
C ALA A 120 8.13 -9.36 -5.64
N VAL A 121 6.86 -9.04 -5.27
CA VAL A 121 6.04 -9.87 -4.39
C VAL A 121 5.34 -11.00 -5.14
N ALA A 122 4.79 -10.76 -6.33
CA ALA A 122 4.01 -11.77 -7.06
C ALA A 122 4.74 -13.12 -7.25
N PRO A 123 6.06 -13.18 -7.56
CA PRO A 123 6.77 -14.45 -7.69
C PRO A 123 6.90 -15.23 -6.38
N VAL A 124 6.80 -14.57 -5.23
CA VAL A 124 7.02 -15.18 -3.90
C VAL A 124 5.73 -15.28 -3.07
N ALA A 125 4.63 -14.72 -3.54
CA ALA A 125 3.33 -14.83 -2.90
C ALA A 125 2.53 -16.02 -3.46
N THR A 126 1.72 -16.63 -2.59
CA THR A 126 0.78 -17.70 -2.99
C THR A 126 -0.64 -17.18 -3.06
N ASN A 127 -1.01 -16.32 -2.12
CA ASN A 127 -2.36 -15.84 -1.92
C ASN A 127 -2.42 -14.35 -2.22
N ILE A 128 -2.93 -14.00 -3.39
CA ILE A 128 -3.05 -12.62 -3.84
C ILE A 128 -4.47 -12.41 -4.33
N VAL A 129 -5.09 -11.30 -3.95
CA VAL A 129 -6.32 -10.79 -4.54
C VAL A 129 -6.16 -9.33 -4.90
N HIS A 130 -6.68 -8.93 -6.05
CA HIS A 130 -6.74 -7.55 -6.47
C HIS A 130 -8.18 -7.05 -6.43
N LEU A 131 -8.40 -5.95 -5.69
CA LEU A 131 -9.66 -5.26 -5.61
C LEU A 131 -9.70 -4.15 -6.66
N THR A 132 -10.72 -4.16 -7.51
CA THR A 132 -10.96 -3.12 -8.51
C THR A 132 -12.35 -2.54 -8.36
N ASN A 133 -12.55 -1.32 -8.82
CA ASN A 133 -13.87 -0.71 -8.94
C ASN A 133 -13.97 0.09 -10.24
N GLN A 134 -15.19 0.41 -10.65
CA GLN A 134 -15.46 1.20 -11.86
C GLN A 134 -15.40 2.72 -11.61
N SER A 135 -15.28 3.16 -10.36
CA SER A 135 -15.26 4.60 -10.05
C SER A 135 -13.94 5.21 -10.51
N THR A 136 -14.01 6.06 -11.50
CA THR A 136 -12.90 6.88 -11.99
C THR A 136 -12.71 8.15 -11.16
N THR A 137 -13.68 8.52 -10.33
CA THR A 137 -13.68 9.73 -9.51
C THR A 137 -13.32 9.41 -8.08
N PHE A 138 -12.05 9.18 -7.84
CA PHE A 138 -11.52 9.07 -6.47
C PHE A 138 -10.66 10.30 -6.20
N ASP A 139 -11.17 11.20 -5.36
CA ASP A 139 -10.32 12.29 -4.84
C ASP A 139 -9.49 11.73 -3.69
N TRP A 140 -8.21 11.52 -3.96
CA TRP A 140 -7.27 10.97 -2.99
C TRP A 140 -7.15 11.86 -1.74
N PHE A 141 -7.33 13.18 -1.91
CA PHE A 141 -7.23 14.15 -0.83
C PHE A 141 -8.54 14.33 -0.02
N ASP A 142 -9.69 13.87 -0.53
CA ASP A 142 -10.96 13.95 0.18
C ASP A 142 -11.21 12.75 1.10
N ARG A 143 -10.22 11.91 1.31
CA ARG A 143 -10.30 10.78 2.23
C ARG A 143 -10.31 11.27 3.69
N PRO A 144 -11.24 10.78 4.53
CA PRO A 144 -11.35 11.23 5.93
C PRO A 144 -10.17 10.77 6.81
N ASP A 145 -9.41 9.79 6.37
CA ASP A 145 -8.24 9.22 7.04
C ASP A 145 -6.91 9.91 6.64
N HIS A 146 -6.94 10.87 5.70
CA HIS A 146 -5.79 11.64 5.28
C HIS A 146 -5.95 13.12 5.62
N GLU A 147 -4.84 13.75 5.99
CA GLU A 147 -4.83 15.21 6.10
C GLU A 147 -4.93 15.81 4.69
N ASN A 148 -5.96 16.62 4.46
CA ASN A 148 -6.18 17.25 3.16
C ASN A 148 -5.01 18.18 2.83
N ILE A 149 -4.53 18.14 1.58
CA ILE A 149 -3.44 19.02 1.12
C ILE A 149 -3.75 20.48 1.36
N ARG A 150 -5.01 20.90 1.24
CA ARG A 150 -5.44 22.29 1.51
C ARG A 150 -5.21 22.68 2.96
N ASP A 151 -5.45 21.77 3.91
CA ASP A 151 -5.23 22.00 5.34
C ASP A 151 -3.74 22.07 5.68
N ILE A 152 -2.93 21.20 5.05
CA ILE A 152 -1.47 21.22 5.18
C ILE A 152 -0.91 22.56 4.72
N VAL A 153 -1.31 22.98 3.53
CA VAL A 153 -0.82 24.23 2.90
C VAL A 153 -1.36 25.47 3.59
N ALA A 154 -2.61 25.44 4.10
CA ALA A 154 -3.19 26.56 4.84
C ALA A 154 -2.39 26.93 6.11
N LYS A 155 -1.75 25.95 6.75
CA LYS A 155 -0.89 26.15 7.93
C LYS A 155 0.43 26.88 7.60
N ARG A 156 0.80 26.99 6.32
CA ARG A 156 2.02 27.65 5.87
C ARG A 156 1.86 29.18 5.84
N THR A 157 2.44 29.84 6.82
CA THR A 157 2.39 31.31 6.95
C THR A 157 3.47 32.04 6.14
N ASP A 158 4.40 31.29 5.60
CA ASP A 158 5.54 31.75 4.79
C ASP A 158 5.24 31.79 3.27
N LEU A 159 4.05 31.38 2.85
CA LEU A 159 3.62 31.33 1.46
C LEU A 159 2.50 32.33 1.18
N SER A 160 2.53 32.94 0.00
CA SER A 160 1.39 33.70 -0.55
C SER A 160 0.23 32.77 -0.95
N ASP A 161 -0.96 33.30 -1.13
CA ASP A 161 -2.13 32.50 -1.54
C ASP A 161 -1.94 31.88 -2.94
N GLU A 162 -1.22 32.59 -3.85
CA GLU A 162 -0.90 32.04 -5.17
C GLU A 162 0.10 30.87 -5.09
N GLU A 163 1.07 30.95 -4.18
CA GLU A 163 2.01 29.84 -3.94
C GLU A 163 1.32 28.63 -3.34
N LYS A 164 0.42 28.86 -2.39
CA LYS A 164 -0.42 27.83 -1.80
C LYS A 164 -1.25 27.10 -2.85
N GLN A 165 -1.91 27.86 -3.72
CA GLN A 165 -2.72 27.28 -4.79
C GLN A 165 -1.87 26.45 -5.76
N ARG A 166 -0.68 26.93 -6.15
CA ARG A 166 0.24 26.16 -7.01
C ARG A 166 0.65 24.82 -6.39
N ILE A 167 0.92 24.77 -5.09
CA ILE A 167 1.25 23.51 -4.40
C ILE A 167 0.06 22.56 -4.42
N ILE A 168 -1.15 23.06 -4.17
CA ILE A 168 -2.38 22.27 -4.23
C ILE A 168 -2.58 21.70 -5.63
N ASP A 169 -2.52 22.54 -6.67
CA ASP A 169 -2.71 22.11 -8.06
C ASP A 169 -1.67 21.04 -8.46
N HIS A 170 -0.40 21.29 -8.08
CA HIS A 170 0.68 20.34 -8.33
C HIS A 170 0.48 19.00 -7.60
N ALA A 171 0.00 19.02 -6.36
CA ALA A 171 -0.31 17.80 -5.64
C ALA A 171 -1.40 16.98 -6.33
N TYR A 172 -2.46 17.63 -6.82
CA TYR A 172 -3.50 16.96 -7.60
C TYR A 172 -2.94 16.37 -8.91
N GLU A 173 -2.06 17.07 -9.61
CA GLU A 173 -1.39 16.55 -10.81
C GLU A 173 -0.52 15.31 -10.53
N CYS A 174 0.10 15.25 -9.33
CA CYS A 174 0.94 14.12 -8.94
C CYS A 174 0.14 12.85 -8.59
N VAL A 175 -1.07 13.00 -8.06
CA VAL A 175 -1.90 11.87 -7.59
C VAL A 175 -3.01 11.48 -8.56
N THR A 176 -3.28 12.31 -9.58
CA THR A 176 -4.22 11.94 -10.63
C THR A 176 -3.65 10.73 -11.38
N PRO A 177 -4.33 9.58 -11.38
CA PRO A 177 -3.86 8.42 -12.11
C PRO A 177 -3.68 8.78 -13.58
N ASP A 178 -2.52 8.50 -14.14
CA ASP A 178 -2.38 8.47 -15.58
C ASP A 178 -3.36 7.42 -16.11
N GLU A 179 -4.19 7.78 -17.10
CA GLU A 179 -5.21 6.89 -17.67
C GLU A 179 -4.61 5.56 -18.16
N SER A 180 -3.29 5.55 -18.44
CA SER A 180 -2.50 4.38 -18.83
C SER A 180 -2.11 3.46 -17.65
N SER A 181 -2.15 3.93 -16.39
CA SER A 181 -1.64 3.17 -15.22
C SER A 181 -2.67 2.19 -14.61
N GLY A 182 -3.82 2.03 -15.23
CA GLY A 182 -5.03 1.54 -14.56
C GLY A 182 -5.09 0.05 -14.25
N THR A 183 -4.47 -0.89 -14.96
CA THR A 183 -4.55 -2.35 -14.64
C THR A 183 -3.59 -3.21 -15.45
N ASP A 184 -2.74 -2.63 -16.27
CA ASP A 184 -1.85 -3.40 -17.16
C ASP A 184 -0.93 -4.33 -16.36
N TRP A 185 -0.44 -3.88 -15.21
CA TRP A 185 0.40 -4.69 -14.32
C TRP A 185 -0.32 -5.92 -13.76
N VAL A 186 -1.64 -5.88 -13.57
CA VAL A 186 -2.44 -7.04 -13.12
C VAL A 186 -2.41 -8.12 -14.19
N ALA A 187 -2.59 -7.72 -15.46
CA ALA A 187 -2.51 -8.61 -16.60
C ALA A 187 -1.07 -9.11 -16.84
N GLU A 188 -0.08 -8.23 -16.74
CA GLU A 188 1.35 -8.57 -16.88
C GLU A 188 1.80 -9.60 -15.84
N LEU A 189 1.35 -9.47 -14.59
CA LEU A 189 1.63 -10.43 -13.53
C LEU A 189 0.79 -11.72 -13.63
N GLY A 190 -0.13 -11.80 -14.61
CA GLY A 190 -1.00 -12.95 -14.79
C GLY A 190 -1.99 -13.17 -13.65
N LEU A 191 -2.30 -12.13 -12.88
CA LEU A 191 -3.24 -12.20 -11.76
C LEU A 191 -4.65 -12.36 -12.31
N LYS A 192 -5.29 -13.48 -11.99
CA LYS A 192 -6.67 -13.78 -12.42
C LYS A 192 -7.72 -13.40 -11.38
N ASN A 193 -7.28 -12.99 -10.21
CA ASN A 193 -8.10 -12.87 -9.01
C ASN A 193 -8.51 -11.43 -8.83
N ILE A 194 -9.44 -10.99 -9.65
CA ILE A 194 -10.00 -9.64 -9.56
C ILE A 194 -11.36 -9.75 -8.89
N ILE A 195 -11.50 -9.09 -7.75
CA ILE A 195 -12.78 -8.92 -7.06
C ILE A 195 -13.25 -7.50 -7.27
N TRP A 196 -14.47 -7.37 -7.77
CA TRP A 196 -15.10 -6.07 -7.94
C TRP A 196 -15.50 -5.50 -6.57
N ASN A 197 -14.87 -4.39 -6.23
CA ASN A 197 -15.22 -3.61 -5.05
C ASN A 197 -15.93 -2.33 -5.53
N ASP A 198 -17.24 -2.37 -5.57
CA ASP A 198 -18.08 -1.25 -6.03
C ASP A 198 -18.32 -0.20 -4.94
N HIS A 199 -17.74 -0.41 -3.75
CA HIS A 199 -17.93 0.40 -2.54
C HIS A 199 -19.38 0.56 -2.07
N THR A 200 -20.34 -0.12 -2.68
CA THR A 200 -21.75 -0.09 -2.28
C THR A 200 -22.05 -1.09 -1.18
N SER A 201 -21.22 -2.15 -1.06
CA SER A 201 -21.36 -3.18 -0.03
C SER A 201 -20.00 -3.74 0.41
N ILE A 202 -19.47 -3.18 1.50
CA ILE A 202 -18.25 -3.68 2.16
C ILE A 202 -18.42 -5.14 2.56
N ASP A 203 -19.60 -5.52 3.07
CA ASP A 203 -19.88 -6.88 3.55
C ASP A 203 -19.84 -7.90 2.40
N MET A 204 -20.36 -7.56 1.23
CA MET A 204 -20.29 -8.45 0.05
C MET A 204 -18.85 -8.62 -0.41
N THR A 205 -18.09 -7.53 -0.60
CA THR A 205 -16.68 -7.61 -1.00
C THR A 205 -15.84 -8.39 0.02
N THR A 206 -16.10 -8.19 1.32
CA THR A 206 -15.41 -8.94 2.38
C THR A 206 -15.71 -10.43 2.28
N THR A 207 -16.98 -10.79 2.02
CA THR A 207 -17.40 -12.19 1.83
C THR A 207 -16.71 -12.80 0.62
N ASP A 208 -16.70 -12.09 -0.52
CA ASP A 208 -16.05 -12.57 -1.74
C ASP A 208 -14.54 -12.82 -1.54
N VAL A 209 -13.85 -11.92 -0.81
CA VAL A 209 -12.43 -12.09 -0.46
C VAL A 209 -12.24 -13.27 0.48
N ALA A 210 -13.11 -13.41 1.48
CA ALA A 210 -13.03 -14.52 2.43
C ALA A 210 -13.27 -15.88 1.74
N ASP A 211 -14.26 -15.97 0.88
CA ASP A 211 -14.59 -17.17 0.11
C ASP A 211 -13.46 -17.52 -0.86
N TYR A 212 -12.90 -16.49 -1.54
CA TYR A 212 -11.77 -16.67 -2.44
C TYR A 212 -10.55 -17.29 -1.73
N PHE A 213 -10.23 -16.82 -0.52
CA PHE A 213 -9.13 -17.35 0.28
C PHE A 213 -9.50 -18.61 1.08
N GLY A 214 -10.75 -19.03 1.07
CA GLY A 214 -11.25 -20.18 1.82
C GLY A 214 -11.29 -19.96 3.33
N PHE A 215 -11.49 -18.71 3.79
CA PHE A 215 -11.61 -18.41 5.21
C PHE A 215 -12.95 -18.88 5.77
N VAL A 216 -12.89 -19.59 6.90
CA VAL A 216 -14.07 -20.06 7.61
C VAL A 216 -14.22 -19.30 8.92
N LYS A 217 -15.37 -18.65 9.13
CA LYS A 217 -15.67 -17.98 10.41
C LYS A 217 -15.62 -18.99 11.54
N GLN A 218 -14.81 -18.68 12.55
CA GLN A 218 -14.85 -19.45 13.80
C GLN A 218 -16.19 -19.17 14.46
N VAL A 219 -17.00 -20.21 14.66
CA VAL A 219 -18.21 -20.10 15.48
C VAL A 219 -17.73 -19.77 16.90
N LYS A 220 -18.01 -18.54 17.37
CA LYS A 220 -17.83 -18.23 18.78
C LYS A 220 -18.79 -19.13 19.55
N ASN A 221 -18.27 -20.16 20.18
CA ASN A 221 -19.04 -20.87 21.23
C ASN A 221 -19.11 -19.92 22.40
N ASP A 222 -20.25 -19.26 22.56
CA ASP A 222 -20.59 -18.53 23.78
C ASP A 222 -20.71 -19.57 24.91
N TYR A 223 -19.65 -19.64 25.72
CA TYR A 223 -19.69 -20.34 27.01
C TYR A 223 -19.92 -19.33 28.11
#